data_db96d74b20147dbb5bdcb335fb69759e
#
_entry.id   db96d74b20147dbb5bdcb335fb69759e
#
_cell.length_a   1.000
_cell.length_b   1.000
_cell.length_c   1.000
_cell.angle_alpha   90.00
_cell.angle_beta   90.00
_cell.angle_gamma   90.00
#
_symmetry.space_group_name_H-M   'P 1'
#
loop_
_entity.id
_entity.type
_entity.pdbx_description
1 polymer ?
#
loop_
_entity_poly.entity_id
_entity_poly.type
_entity_poly.pdbx_seq_one_letter_code
_entity_poly.pdbx_strand_id
1 'polypeptide(L)'
;MRTRKNLEWGKGLVMTTAEYLATPESVLPTQLDHGQLMVREAPTIWHQDAVGNLFIALRSHLAVSGKGKAWVAPVDVVLDYDRALVVQPDVVVVTSARMPIVTSRINGAPDLVVEVLSPHPRVGQVHERLNWFARYGVRECWVVHLEGPRIEVLTFADGAVRGRRDLGSLDAMASDVLPTLTQTIGSLVSG
;
A
#
# COMPACT_ATOMS: atom_id res chain seq x y z
N MET A 1 15.65 35.05 1.25
CA MET A 1 16.14 34.03 0.31
C MET A 1 16.84 32.95 1.15
N ARG A 2 16.13 31.90 1.59
CA ARG A 2 16.71 30.82 2.42
C ARG A 2 17.40 29.85 1.49
N THR A 3 18.71 29.77 1.61
CA THR A 3 19.58 28.80 0.91
C THR A 3 19.10 27.38 1.09
N ARG A 4 18.95 26.66 -0.03
CA ARG A 4 18.71 25.21 -0.08
C ARG A 4 19.82 24.52 0.74
N LYS A 5 19.54 24.09 1.97
CA LYS A 5 20.32 23.03 2.60
C LYS A 5 20.03 21.78 1.78
N ASN A 6 21.04 21.20 1.16
CA ASN A 6 21.01 19.86 0.63
C ASN A 6 20.59 18.96 1.79
N LEU A 7 19.33 18.49 1.78
CA LEU A 7 18.91 17.41 2.67
C LEU A 7 19.72 16.20 2.21
N GLU A 8 20.72 15.82 2.99
CA GLU A 8 21.34 14.51 2.85
C GLU A 8 20.28 13.50 3.24
N TRP A 9 19.65 12.90 2.23
CA TRP A 9 18.69 11.81 2.37
C TRP A 9 19.43 10.58 2.89
N GLY A 10 19.63 10.48 4.22
CA GLY A 10 20.38 9.41 4.87
C GLY A 10 19.61 8.78 6.01
N LYS A 11 19.92 7.52 6.30
CA LYS A 11 19.37 6.76 7.45
C LYS A 11 19.51 7.60 8.73
N GLY A 12 18.40 7.79 9.45
CA GLY A 12 18.38 8.44 10.77
C GLY A 12 17.81 9.86 10.80
N LEU A 13 17.28 10.40 9.68
CA LEU A 13 16.59 11.68 9.73
C LEU A 13 15.23 11.50 10.41
N VAL A 14 15.00 12.26 11.46
CA VAL A 14 13.74 12.27 12.21
C VAL A 14 12.94 13.52 11.83
N MET A 15 11.67 13.34 11.50
CA MET A 15 10.76 14.39 11.05
C MET A 15 9.37 14.21 11.67
N THR A 16 8.69 15.32 11.88
CA THR A 16 7.24 15.31 12.10
C THR A 16 6.52 15.05 10.78
N THR A 17 5.26 14.65 10.83
CA THR A 17 4.41 14.52 9.65
C THR A 17 4.34 15.84 8.87
N ALA A 18 4.19 16.97 9.56
CA ALA A 18 4.14 18.29 8.92
C ALA A 18 5.42 18.62 8.13
N GLU A 19 6.59 18.34 8.68
CA GLU A 19 7.87 18.53 8.01
C GLU A 19 8.01 17.62 6.80
N TYR A 20 7.66 16.33 6.95
CA TYR A 20 7.67 15.36 5.84
C TYR A 20 6.78 15.84 4.69
N LEU A 21 5.54 16.19 4.98
CA LEU A 21 4.55 16.61 3.98
C LEU A 21 4.85 18.00 3.36
N ALA A 22 5.72 18.78 3.97
CA ALA A 22 6.22 20.06 3.44
C ALA A 22 7.52 19.90 2.64
N THR A 23 8.11 18.70 2.57
CA THR A 23 9.30 18.48 1.73
C THR A 23 8.92 18.57 0.24
N PRO A 24 9.81 19.08 -0.62
CA PRO A 24 9.61 19.03 -2.05
C PRO A 24 9.47 17.57 -2.53
N GLU A 25 8.74 17.37 -3.63
CA GLU A 25 8.67 16.06 -4.28
C GLU A 25 10.06 15.49 -4.51
N SER A 26 10.23 14.23 -4.14
CA SER A 26 11.47 13.47 -4.32
C SER A 26 11.26 12.39 -5.36
N VAL A 27 12.27 12.14 -6.18
CA VAL A 27 12.29 11.00 -7.10
C VAL A 27 12.51 9.67 -6.37
N LEU A 28 12.90 9.71 -5.09
CA LEU A 28 13.09 8.52 -4.27
C LEU A 28 11.80 8.21 -3.51
N PRO A 29 11.33 6.94 -3.53
CA PRO A 29 10.20 6.53 -2.71
C PRO A 29 10.58 6.66 -1.23
N THR A 30 9.88 7.54 -0.52
CA THR A 30 10.12 7.80 0.91
C THR A 30 8.87 7.57 1.72
N GLN A 31 9.02 7.16 2.96
CA GLN A 31 7.95 7.01 3.92
C GLN A 31 8.45 7.40 5.30
N LEU A 32 7.53 7.61 6.23
CA LEU A 32 7.84 8.01 7.60
C LEU A 32 7.39 6.93 8.58
N ASP A 33 8.34 6.32 9.26
CA ASP A 33 8.11 5.30 10.28
C ASP A 33 8.29 5.90 11.66
N HIS A 34 7.19 6.28 12.30
CA HIS A 34 7.18 6.92 13.62
C HIS A 34 8.20 8.06 13.73
N GLY A 35 8.21 8.92 12.71
CA GLY A 35 9.13 10.06 12.60
C GLY A 35 10.45 9.75 11.93
N GLN A 36 10.83 8.50 11.76
CA GLN A 36 12.06 8.13 11.06
C GLN A 36 11.85 8.10 9.55
N LEU A 37 12.61 8.90 8.80
CA LEU A 37 12.56 8.88 7.34
C LEU A 37 13.18 7.60 6.80
N MET A 38 12.40 6.85 6.03
CA MET A 38 12.81 5.63 5.35
C MET A 38 12.84 5.86 3.85
N VAL A 39 13.97 5.56 3.22
CA VAL A 39 14.11 5.56 1.75
C VAL A 39 14.02 4.12 1.27
N ARG A 40 13.15 3.86 0.29
CA ARG A 40 13.00 2.54 -0.32
C ARG A 40 13.91 2.40 -1.54
N GLU A 41 14.35 1.18 -1.79
CA GLU A 41 15.07 0.84 -3.02
C GLU A 41 14.12 0.88 -4.23
N ALA A 42 14.67 1.14 -5.42
CA ALA A 42 13.91 1.07 -6.65
C ALA A 42 13.39 -0.38 -6.86
N PRO A 43 12.11 -0.55 -7.22
CA PRO A 43 11.55 -1.87 -7.49
C PRO A 43 12.11 -2.47 -8.78
N THR A 44 12.03 -3.79 -8.90
CA THR A 44 12.36 -4.50 -10.15
C THR A 44 11.26 -4.29 -11.20
N ILE A 45 11.57 -4.57 -12.48
CA ILE A 45 10.57 -4.52 -13.55
C ILE A 45 9.42 -5.51 -13.31
N TRP A 46 9.69 -6.70 -12.80
CA TRP A 46 8.67 -7.71 -12.47
C TRP A 46 7.71 -7.24 -11.38
N HIS A 47 8.24 -6.53 -10.38
CA HIS A 47 7.42 -5.89 -9.36
C HIS A 47 6.51 -4.81 -10.00
N GLN A 48 7.07 -3.97 -10.88
CA GLN A 48 6.30 -2.92 -11.54
C GLN A 48 5.22 -3.48 -12.47
N ASP A 49 5.51 -4.57 -13.20
CA ASP A 49 4.53 -5.24 -14.06
C ASP A 49 3.35 -5.76 -13.21
N ALA A 50 3.62 -6.46 -12.11
CA ALA A 50 2.57 -6.96 -11.22
C ALA A 50 1.75 -5.82 -10.59
N VAL A 51 2.40 -4.76 -10.13
CA VAL A 51 1.71 -3.56 -9.59
C VAL A 51 0.83 -2.93 -10.66
N GLY A 52 1.33 -2.80 -11.90
CA GLY A 52 0.59 -2.26 -13.04
C GLY A 52 -0.66 -3.08 -13.36
N ASN A 53 -0.53 -4.40 -13.47
CA ASN A 53 -1.62 -5.33 -13.76
C ASN A 53 -2.70 -5.29 -12.68
N LEU A 54 -2.29 -5.37 -11.41
CA LEU A 54 -3.20 -5.28 -10.26
C LEU A 54 -3.93 -3.92 -10.22
N PHE A 55 -3.22 -2.83 -10.47
CA PHE A 55 -3.82 -1.50 -10.50
C PHE A 55 -4.84 -1.36 -11.62
N ILE A 56 -4.53 -1.83 -12.84
CA ILE A 56 -5.44 -1.79 -13.99
C ILE A 56 -6.71 -2.61 -13.68
N ALA A 57 -6.56 -3.82 -13.15
CA ALA A 57 -7.68 -4.69 -12.81
C ALA A 57 -8.57 -4.04 -11.74
N LEU A 58 -7.99 -3.55 -10.65
CA LEU A 58 -8.71 -2.88 -9.56
C LEU A 58 -9.39 -1.61 -10.04
N ARG A 59 -8.69 -0.79 -10.83
CA ARG A 59 -9.23 0.46 -11.38
C ARG A 59 -10.42 0.21 -12.29
N SER A 60 -10.30 -0.77 -13.18
CA SER A 60 -11.37 -1.15 -14.12
C SER A 60 -12.60 -1.69 -13.38
N HIS A 61 -12.38 -2.59 -12.41
CA HIS A 61 -13.45 -3.15 -11.59
C HIS A 61 -14.21 -2.05 -10.81
N LEU A 62 -13.47 -1.14 -10.17
CA LEU A 62 -14.06 -0.05 -9.41
C LEU A 62 -14.76 0.99 -10.29
N ALA A 63 -14.29 1.24 -11.50
CA ALA A 63 -14.93 2.13 -12.45
C ALA A 63 -16.32 1.58 -12.90
N VAL A 64 -16.42 0.27 -13.13
CA VAL A 64 -17.68 -0.39 -13.51
C VAL A 64 -18.63 -0.48 -12.32
N SER A 65 -18.13 -0.85 -11.15
CA SER A 65 -18.98 -1.05 -9.97
C SER A 65 -19.41 0.25 -9.27
N GLY A 66 -18.69 1.36 -9.49
CA GLY A 66 -18.93 2.64 -8.80
C GLY A 66 -18.60 2.60 -7.30
N LYS A 67 -17.96 1.55 -6.80
CA LYS A 67 -17.79 1.29 -5.36
C LYS A 67 -16.57 1.91 -4.72
N GLY A 68 -15.80 2.74 -5.43
CA GLY A 68 -14.61 3.39 -4.89
C GLY A 68 -13.59 3.78 -5.96
N LYS A 69 -12.38 4.04 -5.51
CA LYS A 69 -11.24 4.36 -6.38
C LYS A 69 -9.97 3.65 -5.92
N ALA A 70 -9.06 3.41 -6.86
CA ALA A 70 -7.74 2.88 -6.61
C ALA A 70 -6.65 3.88 -7.03
N TRP A 71 -5.55 3.88 -6.30
CA TRP A 71 -4.33 4.63 -6.60
C TRP A 71 -3.12 3.70 -6.50
N VAL A 72 -2.09 4.01 -7.30
CA VAL A 72 -0.80 3.31 -7.34
C VAL A 72 0.29 4.20 -6.72
N ALA A 73 1.28 3.58 -6.09
CA ALA A 73 2.42 4.30 -5.53
C ALA A 73 3.17 5.14 -6.61
N PRO A 74 3.77 6.28 -6.23
CA PRO A 74 3.84 6.80 -4.86
C PRO A 74 2.58 7.59 -4.47
N VAL A 75 1.93 7.21 -3.39
CA VAL A 75 0.84 7.97 -2.77
C VAL A 75 0.96 7.89 -1.26
N ASP A 76 0.99 9.03 -0.60
CA ASP A 76 1.07 9.08 0.86
C ASP A 76 -0.25 8.66 1.51
N VAL A 77 -0.15 7.69 2.39
CA VAL A 77 -1.20 7.27 3.33
C VAL A 77 -0.75 7.66 4.73
N VAL A 78 -1.36 8.70 5.28
CA VAL A 78 -1.08 9.17 6.64
C VAL A 78 -1.91 8.31 7.60
N LEU A 79 -1.32 7.24 8.11
CA LEU A 79 -1.99 6.35 9.06
C LEU A 79 -2.14 7.00 10.45
N ASP A 80 -1.11 7.72 10.89
CA ASP A 80 -1.12 8.43 12.18
C ASP A 80 -0.32 9.73 12.03
N TYR A 81 -1.03 10.86 12.07
CA TYR A 81 -0.41 12.17 11.91
C TYR A 81 0.46 12.53 13.12
N ASP A 82 -0.01 12.27 14.34
CA ASP A 82 0.66 12.69 15.56
C ASP A 82 1.89 11.83 15.86
N ARG A 83 1.82 10.55 15.51
CA ARG A 83 2.95 9.60 15.65
C ARG A 83 3.86 9.56 14.45
N ALA A 84 3.62 10.43 13.47
CA ALA A 84 4.42 10.54 12.25
C ALA A 84 4.58 9.19 11.52
N LEU A 85 3.44 8.51 11.26
CA LEU A 85 3.40 7.28 10.48
C LEU A 85 2.75 7.55 9.12
N VAL A 86 3.58 7.63 8.09
CA VAL A 86 3.16 7.82 6.69
C VAL A 86 3.75 6.71 5.84
N VAL A 87 2.91 5.96 5.17
CA VAL A 87 3.31 4.80 4.34
C VAL A 87 2.89 4.99 2.89
N GLN A 88 3.58 4.30 1.98
CA GLN A 88 3.25 4.26 0.55
C GLN A 88 3.08 2.79 0.12
N PRO A 89 1.89 2.19 0.27
CA PRO A 89 1.59 0.87 -0.27
C PRO A 89 1.62 0.87 -1.80
N ASP A 90 1.93 -0.25 -2.42
CA ASP A 90 2.04 -0.35 -3.88
C ASP A 90 0.72 -0.01 -4.59
N VAL A 91 -0.41 -0.51 -4.07
CA VAL A 91 -1.75 -0.07 -4.51
C VAL A 91 -2.65 0.12 -3.29
N VAL A 92 -3.52 1.13 -3.33
CA VAL A 92 -4.51 1.40 -2.30
C VAL A 92 -5.90 1.53 -2.90
N VAL A 93 -6.92 1.06 -2.17
CA VAL A 93 -8.33 1.24 -2.53
C VAL A 93 -9.07 1.92 -1.38
N VAL A 94 -9.82 2.95 -1.73
CA VAL A 94 -10.76 3.61 -0.82
C VAL A 94 -12.16 3.45 -1.40
N THR A 95 -13.06 2.86 -0.62
CA THR A 95 -14.45 2.67 -1.02
C THR A 95 -15.21 4.00 -1.05
N SER A 96 -16.30 4.04 -1.80
CA SER A 96 -17.11 5.26 -1.96
C SER A 96 -17.59 5.85 -0.62
N ALA A 97 -17.88 4.99 0.36
CA ALA A 97 -18.30 5.41 1.70
C ALA A 97 -17.20 6.13 2.49
N ARG A 98 -15.93 5.87 2.17
CA ARG A 98 -14.77 6.45 2.86
C ARG A 98 -14.02 7.49 2.06
N MET A 99 -14.53 7.89 0.89
CA MET A 99 -13.90 8.93 0.04
C MET A 99 -13.55 10.24 0.76
N PRO A 100 -14.22 10.69 1.83
CA PRO A 100 -13.80 11.89 2.56
C PRO A 100 -12.39 11.87 3.14
N ILE A 101 -11.74 10.70 3.32
CA ILE A 101 -10.34 10.63 3.75
C ILE A 101 -9.36 10.99 2.63
N VAL A 102 -9.83 11.07 1.38
CA VAL A 102 -8.99 11.34 0.21
C VAL A 102 -9.00 12.84 -0.09
N THR A 103 -7.82 13.44 -0.05
CA THR A 103 -7.55 14.83 -0.41
C THR A 103 -6.47 14.88 -1.48
N SER A 104 -5.42 15.67 -1.32
CA SER A 104 -4.15 15.53 -2.09
C SER A 104 -3.38 14.26 -1.73
N ARG A 105 -3.78 13.57 -0.66
CA ARG A 105 -3.25 12.33 -0.10
C ARG A 105 -4.36 11.56 0.60
N ILE A 106 -4.07 10.41 1.19
CA ILE A 106 -5.04 9.63 1.96
C ILE A 106 -4.77 9.88 3.46
N ASN A 107 -5.77 10.45 4.17
CA ASN A 107 -5.66 10.76 5.60
C ASN A 107 -6.44 9.73 6.41
N GLY A 108 -5.74 8.75 6.95
CA GLY A 108 -6.28 7.58 7.62
C GLY A 108 -6.12 6.30 6.81
N ALA A 109 -6.63 5.19 7.33
CA ALA A 109 -6.49 3.89 6.71
C ALA A 109 -7.38 3.73 5.46
N PRO A 110 -6.87 3.30 4.30
CA PRO A 110 -7.68 2.86 3.17
C PRO A 110 -8.44 1.56 3.50
N ASP A 111 -9.40 1.17 2.66
CA ASP A 111 -10.14 -0.08 2.87
C ASP A 111 -9.30 -1.32 2.51
N LEU A 112 -8.52 -1.22 1.42
CA LEU A 112 -7.65 -2.26 0.94
C LEU A 112 -6.27 -1.69 0.60
N VAL A 113 -5.23 -2.40 0.97
CA VAL A 113 -3.86 -2.16 0.52
C VAL A 113 -3.31 -3.38 -0.20
N VAL A 114 -2.43 -3.17 -1.17
CA VAL A 114 -1.69 -4.22 -1.86
C VAL A 114 -0.20 -3.96 -1.66
N GLU A 115 0.52 -4.98 -1.24
CA GLU A 115 1.99 -4.99 -1.10
C GLU A 115 2.55 -6.11 -1.97
N VAL A 116 3.30 -5.75 -3.01
CA VAL A 116 3.98 -6.71 -3.87
C VAL A 116 5.38 -6.96 -3.30
N LEU A 117 5.68 -8.21 -2.98
CA LEU A 117 6.96 -8.56 -2.38
C LEU A 117 8.07 -8.66 -3.44
N SER A 118 9.22 -8.08 -3.12
CA SER A 118 10.46 -8.38 -3.86
C SER A 118 10.86 -9.85 -3.66
N PRO A 119 11.67 -10.45 -4.55
CA PRO A 119 12.11 -11.85 -4.42
C PRO A 119 12.79 -12.18 -3.09
N HIS A 120 13.41 -11.18 -2.45
CA HIS A 120 14.07 -11.33 -1.15
C HIS A 120 13.54 -10.30 -0.14
N PRO A 121 12.26 -10.42 0.29
CA PRO A 121 11.66 -9.44 1.18
C PRO A 121 12.33 -9.51 2.56
N ARG A 122 12.48 -8.35 3.19
CA ARG A 122 12.85 -8.29 4.61
C ARG A 122 11.61 -8.66 5.43
N VAL A 123 11.48 -9.91 5.80
CA VAL A 123 10.29 -10.50 6.47
C VAL A 123 9.84 -9.67 7.68
N GLY A 124 10.77 -9.19 8.51
CA GLY A 124 10.43 -8.34 9.67
C GLY A 124 9.70 -7.06 9.29
N GLN A 125 10.09 -6.40 8.20
CA GLN A 125 9.44 -5.19 7.72
C GLN A 125 8.02 -5.46 7.19
N VAL A 126 7.79 -6.60 6.55
CA VAL A 126 6.45 -7.00 6.09
C VAL A 126 5.51 -7.19 7.29
N HIS A 127 5.95 -7.93 8.32
CA HIS A 127 5.17 -8.14 9.54
C HIS A 127 4.84 -6.83 10.27
N GLU A 128 5.79 -5.92 10.35
CA GLU A 128 5.59 -4.62 10.98
C GLU A 128 4.53 -3.79 10.23
N ARG A 129 4.59 -3.75 8.89
CA ARG A 129 3.58 -3.07 8.07
C ARG A 129 2.19 -3.68 8.25
N LEU A 130 2.08 -5.00 8.27
CA LEU A 130 0.80 -5.68 8.52
C LEU A 130 0.22 -5.33 9.88
N ASN A 131 1.07 -5.21 10.92
CA ASN A 131 0.65 -4.76 12.24
C ASN A 131 0.14 -3.30 12.22
N TRP A 132 0.81 -2.41 11.47
CA TRP A 132 0.31 -1.04 11.29
C TRP A 132 -1.04 -1.04 10.58
N PHE A 133 -1.20 -1.77 9.48
CA PHE A 133 -2.46 -1.84 8.75
C PHE A 133 -3.61 -2.33 9.65
N ALA A 134 -3.38 -3.41 10.39
CA ALA A 134 -4.35 -3.92 11.35
C ALA A 134 -4.71 -2.87 12.42
N ARG A 135 -3.70 -2.28 13.05
CA ARG A 135 -3.85 -1.34 14.17
C ARG A 135 -4.59 -0.07 13.77
N TYR A 136 -4.34 0.46 12.58
CA TYR A 136 -4.89 1.72 12.12
C TYR A 136 -6.20 1.58 11.32
N GLY A 137 -6.70 0.35 11.14
CA GLY A 137 -8.04 0.09 10.63
C GLY A 137 -8.14 -0.09 9.11
N VAL A 138 -7.06 -0.51 8.45
CA VAL A 138 -7.15 -1.12 7.12
C VAL A 138 -8.01 -2.38 7.27
N ARG A 139 -8.91 -2.63 6.34
CA ARG A 139 -9.83 -3.77 6.42
C ARG A 139 -9.23 -5.03 5.80
N GLU A 140 -8.47 -4.87 4.71
CA GLU A 140 -7.90 -5.97 3.96
C GLU A 140 -6.52 -5.60 3.39
N CYS A 141 -5.59 -6.55 3.40
CA CYS A 141 -4.28 -6.42 2.76
C CYS A 141 -4.02 -7.62 1.86
N TRP A 142 -3.56 -7.38 0.64
CA TRP A 142 -3.08 -8.41 -0.26
C TRP A 142 -1.56 -8.38 -0.28
N VAL A 143 -0.94 -9.48 0.15
CA VAL A 143 0.49 -9.69 0.04
C VAL A 143 0.74 -10.55 -1.20
N VAL A 144 1.36 -9.96 -2.21
CA VAL A 144 1.54 -10.57 -3.53
C VAL A 144 2.93 -11.15 -3.64
N HIS A 145 3.01 -12.44 -3.98
CA HIS A 145 4.25 -13.15 -4.22
C HIS A 145 4.41 -13.40 -5.72
N LEU A 146 5.59 -13.05 -6.27
CA LEU A 146 5.88 -13.14 -7.70
C LEU A 146 6.40 -14.51 -8.13
N GLU A 147 7.12 -15.20 -7.25
CA GLU A 147 7.60 -16.56 -7.48
C GLU A 147 6.43 -17.55 -7.33
N GLY A 148 5.89 -18.00 -8.49
CA GLY A 148 4.64 -18.77 -8.53
C GLY A 148 3.46 -17.90 -8.09
N PRO A 149 2.84 -17.14 -9.01
CA PRO A 149 1.88 -16.09 -8.67
C PRO A 149 0.87 -16.51 -7.61
N ARG A 150 0.90 -15.85 -6.45
CA ARG A 150 0.11 -16.17 -5.27
C ARG A 150 -0.23 -14.88 -4.54
N ILE A 151 -1.44 -14.79 -4.02
CA ILE A 151 -1.86 -13.67 -3.18
C ILE A 151 -2.31 -14.22 -1.82
N GLU A 152 -1.69 -13.72 -0.77
CA GLU A 152 -2.15 -13.90 0.59
C GLU A 152 -3.09 -12.75 0.95
N VAL A 153 -4.38 -13.06 1.13
CA VAL A 153 -5.40 -12.10 1.53
C VAL A 153 -5.55 -12.13 3.04
N LEU A 154 -5.22 -11.01 3.68
CA LEU A 154 -5.33 -10.82 5.13
C LEU A 154 -6.50 -9.88 5.41
N THR A 155 -7.41 -10.30 6.27
CA THR A 155 -8.49 -9.43 6.77
C THR A 155 -8.21 -9.02 8.20
N PHE A 156 -8.50 -7.76 8.53
CA PHE A 156 -8.22 -7.18 9.82
C PHE A 156 -9.51 -6.72 10.51
N ALA A 157 -9.57 -6.90 11.81
CA ALA A 157 -10.57 -6.30 12.69
C ALA A 157 -10.01 -6.17 14.11
N ASP A 158 -10.46 -5.17 14.84
CA ASP A 158 -10.06 -4.90 16.24
C ASP A 158 -8.54 -4.83 16.45
N GLY A 159 -7.84 -4.27 15.46
CA GLY A 159 -6.38 -4.09 15.49
C GLY A 159 -5.56 -5.37 15.27
N ALA A 160 -6.15 -6.45 14.77
CA ALA A 160 -5.50 -7.74 14.58
C ALA A 160 -5.91 -8.42 13.26
N VAL A 161 -5.10 -9.39 12.83
CA VAL A 161 -5.45 -10.31 11.73
C VAL A 161 -6.62 -11.18 12.20
N ARG A 162 -7.72 -11.17 11.46
CA ARG A 162 -8.91 -11.99 11.71
C ARG A 162 -9.05 -13.15 10.77
N GLY A 163 -8.55 -13.01 9.56
CA GLY A 163 -8.59 -14.06 8.55
C GLY A 163 -7.38 -14.02 7.65
N ARG A 164 -7.05 -15.18 7.10
CA ARG A 164 -5.98 -15.37 6.11
C ARG A 164 -6.44 -16.36 5.07
N ARG A 165 -6.31 -16.02 3.80
CA ARG A 165 -6.55 -16.89 2.65
C ARG A 165 -5.32 -16.86 1.77
N ASP A 166 -4.87 -18.01 1.35
CA ASP A 166 -3.72 -18.16 0.46
C ASP A 166 -4.24 -18.66 -0.89
N LEU A 167 -4.18 -17.81 -1.91
CA LEU A 167 -4.77 -18.02 -3.22
C LEU A 167 -3.66 -18.21 -4.25
N GLY A 168 -3.61 -19.36 -4.88
CA GLY A 168 -2.68 -19.70 -5.95
C GLY A 168 -3.14 -19.19 -7.32
N SER A 169 -2.29 -19.33 -8.33
CA SER A 169 -2.47 -18.77 -9.67
C SER A 169 -3.81 -19.11 -10.33
N LEU A 170 -4.34 -20.31 -10.10
CA LEU A 170 -5.61 -20.78 -10.69
C LEU A 170 -6.84 -20.43 -9.86
N ASP A 171 -6.65 -19.98 -8.62
CA ASP A 171 -7.77 -19.63 -7.74
C ASP A 171 -8.38 -18.30 -8.18
N ALA A 172 -9.70 -18.18 -8.04
CA ALA A 172 -10.39 -16.91 -8.19
C ALA A 172 -10.11 -16.01 -6.98
N MET A 173 -10.00 -14.71 -7.24
CA MET A 173 -9.86 -13.73 -6.16
C MET A 173 -11.05 -13.82 -5.20
N ALA A 174 -10.76 -13.79 -3.90
CA ALA A 174 -11.73 -13.79 -2.82
C ALA A 174 -11.42 -12.65 -1.84
N SER A 175 -12.04 -11.48 -2.08
CA SER A 175 -11.88 -10.27 -1.30
C SER A 175 -13.17 -9.91 -0.56
N ASP A 176 -13.05 -9.53 0.70
CA ASP A 176 -14.19 -9.04 1.50
C ASP A 176 -14.50 -7.58 1.17
N VAL A 177 -13.50 -6.81 0.74
CA VAL A 177 -13.67 -5.41 0.30
C VAL A 177 -14.24 -5.33 -1.12
N LEU A 178 -13.84 -6.26 -2.00
CA LEU A 178 -14.23 -6.32 -3.41
C LEU A 178 -14.85 -7.69 -3.77
N PRO A 179 -16.00 -8.06 -3.20
CA PRO A 179 -16.55 -9.41 -3.32
C PRO A 179 -16.96 -9.80 -4.74
N THR A 180 -17.07 -8.84 -5.65
CA THR A 180 -17.42 -9.09 -7.05
C THR A 180 -16.19 -9.13 -7.98
N LEU A 181 -14.98 -9.00 -7.46
CA LEU A 181 -13.76 -9.21 -8.20
C LEU A 181 -13.42 -10.70 -8.19
N THR A 182 -13.63 -11.39 -9.33
CA THR A 182 -13.52 -12.85 -9.44
C THR A 182 -12.48 -13.32 -10.45
N GLN A 183 -11.61 -12.44 -10.91
CA GLN A 183 -10.49 -12.79 -11.79
C GLN A 183 -9.55 -13.77 -11.08
N THR A 184 -8.89 -14.64 -11.83
CA THR A 184 -7.88 -15.54 -11.26
C THR A 184 -6.64 -14.78 -10.83
N ILE A 185 -5.93 -15.30 -9.84
CA ILE A 185 -4.71 -14.68 -9.32
C ILE A 185 -3.65 -14.55 -10.41
N GLY A 186 -3.49 -15.57 -11.26
CA GLY A 186 -2.57 -15.52 -12.40
C GLY A 186 -2.88 -14.35 -13.33
N SER A 187 -4.16 -14.15 -13.65
CA SER A 187 -4.61 -13.03 -14.50
C SER A 187 -4.43 -11.67 -13.83
N LEU A 188 -4.55 -11.58 -12.50
CA LEU A 188 -4.34 -10.34 -11.76
C LEU A 188 -2.87 -9.93 -11.65
N VAL A 189 -1.96 -10.91 -11.56
CA VAL A 189 -0.54 -10.66 -11.31
C VAL A 189 0.27 -10.60 -12.60
N SER A 190 -0.04 -11.47 -13.56
CA SER A 190 0.76 -11.62 -14.79
C SER A 190 0.14 -10.96 -16.04
N GLY A 191 -1.12 -10.52 -15.97
CA GLY A 191 -1.83 -9.88 -17.09
C GLY A 191 -2.47 -10.86 -18.04
#